data_108a586224cd64539729587e1f29e2db
#
_entry.id   108a586224cd64539729587e1f29e2db
#
_cell.length_a   1.000
_cell.length_b   1.000
_cell.length_c   1.000
_cell.angle_alpha   90.00
_cell.angle_beta   90.00
_cell.angle_gamma   90.00
#
_symmetry.space_group_name_H-M   'P 1'
#
loop_
_entity.id
_entity.type
_entity.pdbx_description
1 polymer ?
#
loop_
_entity_poly.entity_id
_entity_poly.type
_entity_poly.pdbx_seq_one_letter_code
_entity_poly.pdbx_strand_id
1 'polypeptide(L)'
;MQLYRQAITEFPRYRGKIYINIDDCGLGGGVTDRLEEVKQEEKLTRMVIVPVNAAGKVPEETLGDGKQKACDIYDNMTTYLWGTVKDALMMEEVSLENDNELVAQFTCRKYRLTSRGKMLLESKEEMKKRGIDSPDRADAVALSCYQKKTFNIGSLVD
;
A
#
# COMPACT_ATOMS: atom_id res chain seq x y z
N MET A 1 -14.57 3.69 9.03
CA MET A 1 -15.61 4.71 8.68
C MET A 1 -15.15 6.14 8.90
N GLN A 2 -14.50 6.47 10.00
CA GLN A 2 -14.04 7.85 10.28
C GLN A 2 -13.14 8.40 9.16
N LEU A 3 -12.11 7.65 8.74
CA LEU A 3 -11.20 8.06 7.66
C LEU A 3 -11.90 8.33 6.32
N TYR A 4 -12.89 7.51 5.96
CA TYR A 4 -13.68 7.75 4.74
C TYR A 4 -14.47 9.06 4.81
N ARG A 5 -15.12 9.34 5.95
CA ARG A 5 -15.86 10.60 6.17
C ARG A 5 -14.93 11.79 6.18
N GLN A 6 -13.76 11.66 6.80
CA GLN A 6 -12.71 12.69 6.81
C GLN A 6 -12.25 13.01 5.40
N ALA A 7 -11.92 12.01 4.57
CA ALA A 7 -11.52 12.22 3.19
C ALA A 7 -12.57 12.98 2.36
N ILE A 8 -13.86 12.70 2.55
CA ILE A 8 -14.93 13.45 1.88
C ILE A 8 -14.98 14.90 2.36
N THR A 9 -14.74 15.14 3.64
CA THR A 9 -14.79 16.48 4.24
C THR A 9 -13.60 17.33 3.82
N GLU A 10 -12.39 16.73 3.78
CA GLU A 10 -11.16 17.43 3.39
C GLU A 10 -11.10 17.71 1.88
N PHE A 11 -11.66 16.80 1.07
CA PHE A 11 -11.67 16.93 -0.39
C PHE A 11 -13.10 17.04 -0.97
N PRO A 12 -13.87 18.10 -0.64
CA PRO A 12 -15.29 18.20 -0.98
C PRO A 12 -15.56 18.33 -2.49
N ARG A 13 -14.54 18.69 -3.29
CA ARG A 13 -14.66 18.78 -4.76
C ARG A 13 -14.34 17.48 -5.47
N TYR A 14 -13.67 16.54 -4.81
CA TYR A 14 -13.35 15.25 -5.39
C TYR A 14 -14.62 14.41 -5.56
N ARG A 15 -14.86 13.89 -6.75
CA ARG A 15 -16.04 13.08 -7.10
C ARG A 15 -15.73 11.64 -7.45
N GLY A 16 -14.44 11.27 -7.50
CA GLY A 16 -13.98 9.93 -7.79
C GLY A 16 -14.23 8.92 -6.66
N LYS A 17 -13.77 7.70 -6.88
CA LYS A 17 -13.79 6.65 -5.88
C LYS A 17 -12.73 6.92 -4.80
N ILE A 18 -13.05 6.54 -3.56
CA ILE A 18 -12.14 6.60 -2.41
C ILE A 18 -11.75 5.16 -2.08
N TYR A 19 -10.48 4.85 -2.27
CA TYR A 19 -9.93 3.52 -2.00
C TYR A 19 -9.48 3.46 -0.54
N ILE A 20 -9.88 2.39 0.16
CA ILE A 20 -9.46 2.09 1.53
C ILE A 20 -8.71 0.78 1.49
N ASN A 21 -7.39 0.88 1.53
CA ASN A 21 -6.51 -0.27 1.57
C ASN A 21 -6.40 -0.77 3.02
N ILE A 22 -6.59 -2.07 3.21
CA ILE A 22 -6.62 -2.71 4.53
C ILE A 22 -5.58 -3.81 4.55
N ASP A 23 -4.71 -3.84 5.56
CA ASP A 23 -3.86 -5.00 5.80
C ASP A 23 -4.74 -6.17 6.23
N ASP A 24 -4.90 -7.13 5.32
CA ASP A 24 -5.76 -8.31 5.49
C ASP A 24 -4.96 -9.53 5.99
N CYS A 25 -3.88 -9.30 6.73
CA CYS A 25 -3.11 -10.36 7.36
C CYS A 25 -3.76 -10.80 8.67
N GLY A 26 -4.13 -12.08 8.76
CA GLY A 26 -4.67 -12.68 9.99
C GLY A 26 -6.08 -12.18 10.35
N LEU A 27 -6.20 -11.28 11.32
CA LEU A 27 -7.49 -10.72 11.78
C LEU A 27 -8.11 -9.70 10.81
N GLY A 28 -7.39 -9.30 9.77
CA GLY A 28 -7.83 -8.28 8.80
C GLY A 28 -9.10 -8.67 8.04
N GLY A 29 -9.36 -9.95 7.82
CA GLY A 29 -10.58 -10.43 7.16
C GLY A 29 -11.85 -9.94 7.85
N GLY A 30 -11.91 -9.98 9.18
CA GLY A 30 -13.07 -9.47 9.93
C GLY A 30 -13.28 -7.96 9.80
N VAL A 31 -12.22 -7.18 9.61
CA VAL A 31 -12.31 -5.73 9.36
C VAL A 31 -12.82 -5.46 7.95
N THR A 32 -12.32 -6.20 6.98
CA THR A 32 -12.76 -6.12 5.58
C THR A 32 -14.25 -6.43 5.46
N ASP A 33 -14.70 -7.56 6.04
CA ASP A 33 -16.11 -7.98 6.02
C ASP A 33 -17.02 -6.92 6.67
N ARG A 34 -16.63 -6.41 7.84
CA ARG A 34 -17.42 -5.38 8.53
C ARG A 34 -17.51 -4.08 7.73
N LEU A 35 -16.43 -3.68 7.04
CA LEU A 35 -16.46 -2.50 6.20
C LEU A 35 -17.32 -2.67 4.95
N GLU A 36 -17.34 -3.86 4.34
CA GLU A 36 -18.25 -4.16 3.23
C GLU A 36 -19.72 -4.15 3.67
N GLU A 37 -20.05 -4.68 4.86
CA GLU A 37 -21.38 -4.58 5.44
C GLU A 37 -21.80 -3.12 5.61
N VAL A 38 -20.99 -2.29 6.28
CA VAL A 38 -21.26 -0.87 6.50
C VAL A 38 -21.39 -0.11 5.18
N LYS A 39 -20.55 -0.42 4.20
CA LYS A 39 -20.64 0.17 2.85
C LYS A 39 -22.00 -0.11 2.21
N GLN A 40 -22.53 -1.32 2.36
CA GLN A 40 -23.86 -1.71 1.86
C GLN A 40 -24.97 -1.01 2.66
N GLU A 41 -24.92 -1.07 3.99
CA GLU A 41 -25.90 -0.45 4.89
C GLU A 41 -26.04 1.05 4.65
N GLU A 42 -24.91 1.76 4.55
CA GLU A 42 -24.87 3.22 4.36
C GLU A 42 -24.87 3.65 2.87
N LYS A 43 -24.95 2.70 1.92
CA LYS A 43 -24.95 2.93 0.47
C LYS A 43 -23.77 3.80 -0.01
N LEU A 44 -22.57 3.50 0.46
CA LEU A 44 -21.35 4.28 0.19
C LEU A 44 -20.76 3.92 -1.18
N THR A 45 -21.43 4.34 -2.25
CA THR A 45 -21.10 3.96 -3.64
C THR A 45 -19.71 4.39 -4.12
N ARG A 46 -19.13 5.40 -3.48
CA ARG A 46 -17.77 5.89 -3.80
C ARG A 46 -16.67 5.15 -3.03
N MET A 47 -17.01 4.36 -2.03
CA MET A 47 -16.06 3.61 -1.21
C MET A 47 -15.66 2.32 -1.92
N VAL A 48 -14.36 2.12 -2.08
CA VAL A 48 -13.77 0.88 -2.59
C VAL A 48 -12.86 0.31 -1.51
N ILE A 49 -13.18 -0.89 -1.04
CA ILE A 49 -12.38 -1.59 -0.04
C ILE A 49 -11.40 -2.49 -0.77
N VAL A 50 -10.13 -2.40 -0.44
CA VAL A 50 -9.05 -3.14 -1.07
C VAL A 50 -8.31 -3.94 0.01
N PRO A 51 -8.62 -5.21 0.19
CA PRO A 51 -7.85 -6.08 1.07
C PRO A 51 -6.47 -6.33 0.45
N VAL A 52 -5.42 -6.08 1.24
CA VAL A 52 -4.02 -6.25 0.85
C VAL A 52 -3.37 -7.23 1.80
N ASN A 53 -2.97 -8.38 1.30
CA ASN A 53 -2.23 -9.35 2.09
C ASN A 53 -0.73 -9.03 2.04
N ALA A 54 -0.23 -8.30 3.04
CA ALA A 54 1.19 -7.93 3.13
C ALA A 54 2.13 -9.13 3.34
N ALA A 55 1.61 -10.29 3.76
CA ALA A 55 2.33 -11.56 3.80
C ALA A 55 2.22 -12.36 2.49
N GLY A 56 1.45 -11.87 1.52
CA GLY A 56 1.20 -12.52 0.25
C GLY A 56 2.36 -12.45 -0.73
N LYS A 57 2.11 -12.98 -1.93
CA LYS A 57 3.07 -12.93 -3.03
C LYS A 57 3.11 -11.54 -3.65
N VAL A 58 4.29 -11.14 -4.11
CA VAL A 58 4.47 -9.95 -4.94
C VAL A 58 3.70 -10.12 -6.26
N PRO A 59 2.98 -9.10 -6.73
CA PRO A 59 2.29 -9.17 -8.02
C PRO A 59 3.24 -9.45 -9.19
N GLU A 60 2.73 -10.14 -10.21
CA GLU A 60 3.46 -10.37 -11.48
C GLU A 60 3.31 -9.21 -12.46
N GLU A 61 2.93 -8.04 -11.96
CA GLU A 61 2.83 -6.86 -12.81
C GLU A 61 4.21 -6.37 -13.26
N THR A 62 4.23 -5.75 -14.42
CA THR A 62 5.42 -5.14 -14.98
C THR A 62 5.57 -3.71 -14.45
N LEU A 63 6.79 -3.34 -14.06
CA LEU A 63 7.11 -2.03 -13.53
C LEU A 63 7.70 -1.11 -14.60
N GLY A 64 7.46 0.19 -14.45
CA GLY A 64 8.12 1.25 -15.21
C GLY A 64 8.07 1.06 -16.74
N ASP A 65 9.21 0.77 -17.32
CA ASP A 65 9.39 0.64 -18.77
C ASP A 65 8.84 -0.67 -19.39
N GLY A 66 8.15 -1.47 -18.61
CA GLY A 66 7.54 -2.71 -19.10
C GLY A 66 8.48 -3.91 -19.20
N LYS A 67 9.71 -3.83 -18.72
CA LYS A 67 10.72 -4.89 -18.89
C LYS A 67 10.85 -5.83 -17.70
N GLN A 68 10.64 -5.33 -16.51
CA GLN A 68 10.84 -6.11 -15.27
C GLN A 68 9.54 -6.30 -14.52
N LYS A 69 9.30 -7.49 -14.01
CA LYS A 69 8.17 -7.79 -13.14
C LYS A 69 8.50 -7.44 -11.69
N ALA A 70 7.50 -6.96 -10.95
CA ALA A 70 7.66 -6.65 -9.53
C ALA A 70 8.17 -7.85 -8.72
N CYS A 71 7.67 -9.05 -9.01
CA CYS A 71 8.10 -10.29 -8.36
C CYS A 71 9.55 -10.69 -8.65
N ASP A 72 10.20 -10.13 -9.69
CA ASP A 72 11.61 -10.36 -9.99
C ASP A 72 12.53 -9.41 -9.21
N ILE A 73 12.01 -8.24 -8.82
CA ILE A 73 12.74 -7.18 -8.12
C ILE A 73 12.60 -7.30 -6.60
N TYR A 74 11.37 -7.54 -6.12
CA TYR A 74 11.04 -7.53 -4.70
C TYR A 74 10.83 -8.94 -4.17
N ASP A 75 11.42 -9.25 -2.99
CA ASP A 75 11.35 -10.60 -2.42
C ASP A 75 10.01 -10.89 -1.73
N ASN A 76 9.38 -9.88 -1.16
CA ASN A 76 8.07 -10.00 -0.50
C ASN A 76 7.18 -8.78 -0.71
N MET A 77 5.91 -8.93 -0.38
CA MET A 77 4.88 -7.90 -0.59
C MET A 77 5.17 -6.61 0.20
N THR A 78 5.66 -6.69 1.43
CA THR A 78 6.04 -5.50 2.21
C THR A 78 7.13 -4.70 1.50
N THR A 79 8.16 -5.37 0.97
CA THR A 79 9.24 -4.71 0.22
C THR A 79 8.72 -4.05 -1.05
N TYR A 80 7.80 -4.72 -1.75
CA TYR A 80 7.14 -4.18 -2.93
C TYR A 80 6.33 -2.91 -2.60
N LEU A 81 5.51 -2.92 -1.54
CA LEU A 81 4.72 -1.75 -1.11
C LEU A 81 5.62 -0.53 -0.82
N TRP A 82 6.73 -0.74 -0.12
CA TRP A 82 7.70 0.33 0.16
C TRP A 82 8.42 0.81 -1.11
N GLY A 83 8.74 -0.10 -2.02
CA GLY A 83 9.32 0.23 -3.32
C GLY A 83 8.38 1.10 -4.15
N THR A 84 7.09 0.79 -4.16
CA THR A 84 6.06 1.56 -4.86
C THR A 84 5.99 3.01 -4.36
N VAL A 85 6.02 3.23 -3.04
CA VAL A 85 6.04 4.59 -2.46
C VAL A 85 7.31 5.34 -2.87
N LYS A 86 8.46 4.68 -2.77
CA LYS A 86 9.74 5.28 -3.18
C LYS A 86 9.67 5.74 -4.64
N ASP A 87 9.18 4.89 -5.53
CA ASP A 87 9.10 5.21 -6.95
C ASP A 87 8.09 6.34 -7.21
N ALA A 88 6.93 6.33 -6.56
CA ALA A 88 5.93 7.40 -6.64
C ALA A 88 6.46 8.76 -6.13
N LEU A 89 7.25 8.76 -5.06
CA LEU A 89 7.93 9.97 -4.57
C LEU A 89 8.99 10.47 -5.55
N MET A 90 9.78 9.58 -6.14
CA MET A 90 10.80 9.94 -7.13
C MET A 90 10.21 10.48 -8.43
N MET A 91 9.02 10.01 -8.81
CA MET A 91 8.27 10.46 -9.99
C MET A 91 7.38 11.69 -9.71
N GLU A 92 7.41 12.21 -8.48
CA GLU A 92 6.56 13.34 -8.04
C GLU A 92 5.05 13.06 -8.15
N GLU A 93 4.66 11.79 -8.16
CA GLU A 93 3.25 11.36 -8.23
C GLU A 93 2.54 11.45 -6.87
N VAL A 94 3.31 11.49 -5.78
CA VAL A 94 2.83 11.57 -4.40
C VAL A 94 3.58 12.67 -3.67
N SER A 95 2.84 13.49 -2.94
CA SER A 95 3.38 14.46 -1.98
C SER A 95 3.00 14.04 -0.57
N LEU A 96 3.95 14.03 0.32
CA LEU A 96 3.75 13.73 1.74
C LEU A 96 3.83 15.02 2.55
N GLU A 97 3.12 15.06 3.68
CA GLU A 97 3.27 16.14 4.64
C GLU A 97 4.73 16.18 5.16
N ASN A 98 5.21 17.40 5.43
CA ASN A 98 6.51 17.60 6.05
C ASN A 98 6.44 17.25 7.55
N ASP A 99 6.44 15.98 7.85
CA ASP A 99 6.34 15.39 9.19
C ASP A 99 7.66 14.69 9.51
N ASN A 100 8.37 15.22 10.50
CA ASN A 100 9.69 14.70 10.90
C ASN A 100 9.66 13.24 11.34
N GLU A 101 8.58 12.80 11.98
CA GLU A 101 8.43 11.41 12.41
C GLU A 101 8.25 10.49 11.20
N LEU A 102 7.40 10.87 10.26
CA LEU A 102 7.19 10.11 9.03
C LEU A 102 8.48 10.02 8.20
N VAL A 103 9.21 11.12 8.06
CA VAL A 103 10.53 11.14 7.38
C VAL A 103 11.51 10.21 8.08
N ALA A 104 11.58 10.26 9.43
CA ALA A 104 12.44 9.37 10.20
C ALA A 104 12.08 7.89 9.98
N GLN A 105 10.79 7.55 9.96
CA GLN A 105 10.32 6.19 9.71
C GLN A 105 10.68 5.70 8.30
N PHE A 106 10.55 6.54 7.27
CA PHE A 106 10.94 6.16 5.91
C PHE A 106 12.45 5.99 5.73
N THR A 107 13.26 6.74 6.49
CA THR A 107 14.72 6.75 6.32
C THR A 107 15.47 5.77 7.24
N CYS A 108 14.85 5.27 8.31
CA CYS A 108 15.52 4.40 9.27
C CYS A 108 15.59 2.93 8.85
N ARG A 109 14.70 2.48 7.96
CA ARG A 109 14.56 1.07 7.55
C ARG A 109 15.57 0.72 6.45
N LYS A 110 16.31 -0.35 6.66
CA LYS A 110 17.34 -0.82 5.72
C LYS A 110 16.76 -1.82 4.73
N TYR A 111 17.49 -2.03 3.63
CA TYR A 111 17.22 -3.11 2.71
C TYR A 111 18.52 -3.84 2.35
N ARG A 112 18.39 -5.08 1.89
CA ARG A 112 19.48 -5.88 1.37
C ARG A 112 19.07 -6.59 0.09
N LEU A 113 20.05 -7.07 -0.66
CA LEU A 113 19.79 -8.01 -1.75
C LEU A 113 19.83 -9.45 -1.20
N THR A 114 18.88 -10.26 -1.61
CA THR A 114 18.86 -11.69 -1.32
C THR A 114 19.86 -12.42 -2.21
N SER A 115 20.14 -13.71 -1.92
CA SER A 115 20.96 -14.57 -2.80
C SER A 115 20.40 -14.71 -4.22
N ARG A 116 19.11 -14.42 -4.40
CA ARG A 116 18.43 -14.40 -5.71
C ARG A 116 18.48 -13.03 -6.39
N GLY A 117 19.20 -12.06 -5.83
CA GLY A 117 19.31 -10.70 -6.35
C GLY A 117 18.07 -9.82 -6.13
N LYS A 118 17.08 -10.29 -5.36
CA LYS A 118 15.86 -9.51 -5.07
C LYS A 118 16.07 -8.60 -3.87
N MET A 119 15.43 -7.43 -3.90
CA MET A 119 15.40 -6.51 -2.77
C MET A 119 14.55 -7.10 -1.64
N LEU A 120 15.07 -7.03 -0.43
CA LEU A 120 14.38 -7.44 0.79
C LEU A 120 14.55 -6.36 1.85
N LEU A 121 13.43 -5.81 2.29
CA LEU A 121 13.38 -4.81 3.34
C LEU A 121 13.63 -5.48 4.71
N GLU A 122 14.29 -4.75 5.59
CA GLU A 122 14.53 -5.15 6.97
C GLU A 122 13.21 -5.45 7.70
N SER A 123 13.15 -6.57 8.42
CA SER A 123 11.97 -6.94 9.19
C SER A 123 11.80 -6.06 10.44
N LYS A 124 10.58 -5.99 10.99
CA LYS A 124 10.32 -5.27 12.25
C LYS A 124 11.13 -5.84 13.42
N GLU A 125 11.38 -7.15 13.43
CA GLU A 125 12.22 -7.82 14.41
C GLU A 125 13.69 -7.41 14.31
N GLU A 126 14.21 -7.27 13.08
CA GLU A 126 15.56 -6.77 12.84
C GLU A 126 15.69 -5.30 13.27
N MET A 127 14.70 -4.46 12.96
CA MET A 127 14.65 -3.07 13.43
C MET A 127 14.65 -2.99 14.95
N LYS A 128 13.82 -3.80 15.62
CA LYS A 128 13.74 -3.86 17.09
C LYS A 128 15.09 -4.25 17.72
N LYS A 129 15.83 -5.17 17.11
CA LYS A 129 17.19 -5.52 17.56
C LYS A 129 18.18 -4.37 17.49
N ARG A 130 17.93 -3.38 16.62
CA ARG A 130 18.70 -2.14 16.50
C ARG A 130 18.18 -1.02 17.41
N GLY A 131 17.16 -1.27 18.24
CA GLY A 131 16.52 -0.28 19.11
C GLY A 131 15.64 0.72 18.33
N ILE A 132 15.12 0.31 17.17
CA ILE A 132 14.25 1.16 16.34
C ILE A 132 12.82 0.65 16.45
N ASP A 133 11.90 1.55 16.71
CA ASP A 133 10.46 1.27 16.80
C ASP A 133 9.86 0.90 15.44
N SER A 134 8.68 0.29 15.47
CA SER A 134 7.93 -0.07 14.28
C SER A 134 7.58 1.17 13.44
N PRO A 135 7.82 1.18 12.14
CA PRO A 135 7.52 2.32 11.27
C PRO A 135 6.06 2.30 10.82
N ASP A 136 5.12 2.31 11.77
CA ASP A 136 3.70 2.05 11.50
C ASP A 136 3.04 3.11 10.62
N ARG A 137 3.48 4.38 10.73
CA ARG A 137 2.98 5.46 9.85
C ARG A 137 3.50 5.29 8.42
N ALA A 138 4.77 4.95 8.25
CA ALA A 138 5.35 4.68 6.93
C ALA A 138 4.75 3.42 6.29
N ASP A 139 4.48 2.36 7.08
CA ASP A 139 3.78 1.17 6.61
C ASP A 139 2.34 1.52 6.15
N ALA A 140 1.63 2.40 6.87
CA ALA A 140 0.29 2.84 6.49
C ALA A 140 0.31 3.65 5.18
N VAL A 141 1.29 4.54 4.99
CA VAL A 141 1.49 5.26 3.72
C VAL A 141 1.82 4.29 2.59
N ALA A 142 2.72 3.33 2.82
CA ALA A 142 3.07 2.31 1.83
C ALA A 142 1.85 1.50 1.40
N LEU A 143 1.01 1.13 2.37
CA LEU A 143 -0.25 0.45 2.11
C LEU A 143 -1.24 1.34 1.32
N SER A 144 -1.34 2.62 1.66
CA SER A 144 -2.28 3.55 1.01
C SER A 144 -1.94 3.81 -0.47
N CYS A 145 -0.67 3.77 -0.83
CA CYS A 145 -0.20 3.95 -2.21
C CYS A 145 -0.40 2.70 -3.09
N TYR A 146 -0.75 1.55 -2.50
CA TYR A 146 -0.99 0.33 -3.28
C TYR A 146 -2.24 0.47 -4.15
N GLN A 147 -2.07 0.30 -5.46
CA GLN A 147 -3.15 0.24 -6.43
C GLN A 147 -3.24 -1.17 -7.00
N LYS A 148 -4.27 -1.91 -6.60
CA LYS A 148 -4.56 -3.19 -7.24
C LYS A 148 -5.03 -2.92 -8.67
N LYS A 149 -4.20 -3.20 -9.67
CA LYS A 149 -4.63 -3.15 -11.08
C LYS A 149 -5.69 -4.22 -11.30
N THR A 150 -6.96 -3.82 -11.32
CA THR A 150 -8.04 -4.69 -11.80
C THR A 150 -7.92 -4.74 -13.32
N PHE A 151 -7.62 -5.90 -13.86
CA PHE A 151 -7.78 -6.16 -15.30
C PHE A 151 -9.26 -6.02 -15.63
N ASN A 152 -9.64 -4.91 -16.24
CA ASN A 152 -10.97 -4.73 -16.80
C ASN A 152 -11.01 -5.49 -18.11
N ILE A 153 -11.57 -6.71 -18.11
CA ILE A 153 -11.81 -7.50 -19.33
C ILE A 153 -12.76 -6.77 -20.29
N GLY A 154 -13.44 -5.70 -19.83
CA GLY A 154 -14.37 -4.90 -20.63
C GLY A 154 -13.76 -3.97 -21.69
N SER A 155 -12.43 -3.81 -21.75
CA SER A 155 -11.76 -2.96 -22.76
C SER A 155 -11.24 -3.73 -23.99
N LEU A 156 -11.62 -5.00 -24.15
CA LEU A 156 -11.24 -5.83 -25.30
C LEU A 156 -12.40 -6.06 -26.29
N VAL A 157 -13.52 -5.32 -26.12
CA VAL A 157 -14.66 -5.39 -27.05
C VAL A 157 -15.04 -3.96 -27.44
N ASP A 158 -14.30 -3.40 -28.38
CA ASP A 158 -14.71 -2.35 -29.32
C ASP A 158 -13.93 -2.54 -30.62
#